data_32187cc19513feb5d100a1fe03c7faaa
#
_entry.id   32187cc19513feb5d100a1fe03c7faaa
#
_cell.length_a   1.000
_cell.length_b   1.000
_cell.length_c   1.000
_cell.angle_alpha   90.00
_cell.angle_beta   90.00
_cell.angle_gamma   90.00
#
_symmetry.space_group_name_H-M   'P 1'
#
loop_
_entity.id
_entity.type
_entity.pdbx_description
1 polymer ?
#
loop_
_entity_poly.entity_id
_entity_poly.type
_entity_poly.pdbx_seq_one_letter_code
_entity_poly.pdbx_strand_id
1 'polypeptide(L)'
;MNMKLQAQSSRALTVALQKSSKCIASRPTIAVLENVLLTRNDAGQFFLISSTSDSQLTIPAPLTLCGGKYEVPVVLPIKTLMSLFSTLPDCVVTIDFADNKVLTVDFCTGADDKVKAGKAKLVYFSGEEFPSFTQIDEKPTHIQLPLSYFHNIVSQADNFVEDNDIRPTMSSLCIDIAEDRSEVVFAATDGHVLTRIVYSNDPHKGGSDFFKSGTPCKILLHRRYFRALSALDNGDVVDIESDSHRIRLTAGDTVLCCSQIEGRYPNYNAVIPRNNPYFVTFDKKEMLDILRRVSVFSSNASRMVELTKKGMFMEVKAQDEDFGLCATDQVFLASSECDDDFYIAFSIPQLQSCISALPTDVVRMQLLSKDRAAVLTPDEPAPNILTLNMPMLM
;
A
#
# COMPACT_ATOMS: atom_id res chain seq x y z
N MET A 1 -10.93 36.65 12.26
CA MET A 1 -11.68 35.37 12.10
C MET A 1 -12.21 34.95 13.46
N ASN A 2 -13.50 34.83 13.63
CA ASN A 2 -14.10 34.33 14.88
C ASN A 2 -14.88 33.07 14.56
N MET A 3 -14.22 31.92 14.73
CA MET A 3 -14.78 30.61 14.38
C MET A 3 -14.54 29.64 15.53
N LYS A 4 -15.57 28.88 15.89
CA LYS A 4 -15.49 27.88 16.95
C LYS A 4 -15.97 26.54 16.42
N LEU A 5 -15.10 25.52 16.49
CA LEU A 5 -15.36 24.17 16.05
C LEU A 5 -15.40 23.20 17.23
N GLN A 6 -16.22 22.16 17.11
CA GLN A 6 -16.32 21.12 18.13
C GLN A 6 -16.17 19.75 17.50
N ALA A 7 -15.37 18.90 18.14
CA ALA A 7 -15.34 17.47 17.94
C ALA A 7 -16.01 16.76 19.13
N GLN A 8 -16.93 15.85 18.90
CA GLN A 8 -17.59 15.08 19.96
C GLN A 8 -16.66 14.03 20.57
N SER A 9 -15.62 13.64 19.87
CA SER A 9 -14.61 12.64 20.28
C SER A 9 -13.22 13.11 19.89
N SER A 10 -12.35 13.28 20.88
CA SER A 10 -10.92 13.56 20.67
C SER A 10 -10.23 12.41 19.97
N ARG A 11 -10.67 11.16 20.22
CA ARG A 11 -10.16 9.94 19.56
C ARG A 11 -10.49 9.96 18.06
N ALA A 12 -11.72 10.30 17.68
CA ALA A 12 -12.12 10.37 16.27
C ALA A 12 -11.29 11.45 15.52
N LEU A 13 -11.05 12.60 16.16
CA LEU A 13 -10.21 13.65 15.60
C LEU A 13 -8.74 13.22 15.50
N THR A 14 -8.23 12.48 16.49
CA THR A 14 -6.88 11.89 16.45
C THR A 14 -6.72 10.94 15.26
N VAL A 15 -7.69 10.05 15.03
CA VAL A 15 -7.67 9.12 13.90
C VAL A 15 -7.67 9.88 12.57
N ALA A 16 -8.47 10.92 12.41
CA ALA A 16 -8.48 11.74 11.19
C ALA A 16 -7.13 12.44 10.96
N LEU A 17 -6.51 13.01 12.01
CA LEU A 17 -5.18 13.60 11.91
C LEU A 17 -4.09 12.57 11.58
N GLN A 18 -4.15 11.37 12.18
CA GLN A 18 -3.22 10.28 11.89
C GLN A 18 -3.32 9.82 10.43
N LYS A 19 -4.54 9.69 9.90
CA LYS A 19 -4.76 9.39 8.48
C LYS A 19 -4.17 10.49 7.59
N SER A 20 -4.50 11.76 7.88
CA SER A 20 -3.98 12.90 7.14
C SER A 20 -2.44 12.94 7.15
N SER A 21 -1.79 12.59 8.27
CA SER A 21 -0.33 12.59 8.40
C SER A 21 0.37 11.60 7.45
N LYS A 22 -0.35 10.64 6.86
CA LYS A 22 0.22 9.66 5.91
C LYS A 22 0.64 10.29 4.58
N CYS A 23 0.08 11.46 4.23
CA CYS A 23 0.44 12.23 3.04
C CYS A 23 1.20 13.53 3.41
N ILE A 24 2.10 13.44 4.38
CA ILE A 24 3.01 14.53 4.75
C ILE A 24 4.44 14.03 4.59
N ALA A 25 5.24 14.76 3.82
CA ALA A 25 6.65 14.45 3.66
C ALA A 25 7.41 14.67 4.98
N SER A 26 8.41 13.84 5.26
CA SER A 26 9.28 13.99 6.43
C SER A 26 10.15 15.25 6.37
N ARG A 27 10.48 15.70 5.15
CA ARG A 27 11.26 16.93 4.88
C ARG A 27 10.66 17.61 3.64
N PRO A 28 9.56 18.38 3.78
CA PRO A 28 8.96 19.06 2.65
C PRO A 28 9.82 20.24 2.21
N THR A 29 9.82 20.51 0.92
CA THR A 29 10.49 21.69 0.33
C THR A 29 9.81 23.02 0.72
N ILE A 30 8.53 22.97 1.04
CA ILE A 30 7.71 24.14 1.44
C ILE A 30 7.22 23.91 2.85
N ALA A 31 7.58 24.77 3.79
CA ALA A 31 7.30 24.59 5.22
C ALA A 31 5.80 24.45 5.55
N VAL A 32 4.91 25.08 4.79
CA VAL A 32 3.45 24.95 5.00
C VAL A 32 2.96 23.49 4.85
N LEU A 33 3.63 22.68 4.01
CA LEU A 33 3.30 21.27 3.79
C LEU A 33 3.65 20.32 4.96
N GLU A 34 4.32 20.82 6.01
CA GLU A 34 4.44 20.10 7.28
C GLU A 34 3.14 20.07 8.08
N ASN A 35 2.15 20.82 7.65
CA ASN A 35 0.90 21.08 8.33
C ASN A 35 -0.29 20.58 7.51
N VAL A 36 -1.48 20.67 8.06
CA VAL A 36 -2.73 20.26 7.40
C VAL A 36 -3.64 21.45 7.19
N LEU A 37 -4.23 21.56 6.00
CA LEU A 37 -5.26 22.55 5.70
C LEU A 37 -6.62 22.04 6.20
N LEU A 38 -7.30 22.84 6.98
CA LEU A 38 -8.70 22.65 7.35
C LEU A 38 -9.57 23.48 6.41
N THR A 39 -10.47 22.83 5.70
CA THR A 39 -11.41 23.45 4.76
C THR A 39 -12.83 22.96 4.99
N ARG A 40 -13.81 23.62 4.36
CA ARG A 40 -15.22 23.29 4.45
C ARG A 40 -15.86 23.29 3.05
N ASN A 41 -16.65 22.27 2.73
CA ASN A 41 -17.41 22.23 1.49
C ASN A 41 -18.72 23.03 1.59
N ASP A 42 -19.41 23.16 0.46
CA ASP A 42 -20.72 23.87 0.37
C ASP A 42 -21.82 23.20 1.20
N ALA A 43 -21.73 21.88 1.41
CA ALA A 43 -22.64 21.13 2.28
C ALA A 43 -22.38 21.36 3.79
N GLY A 44 -21.31 22.10 4.14
CA GLY A 44 -20.99 22.44 5.52
C GLY A 44 -20.11 21.42 6.22
N GLN A 45 -19.64 20.40 5.56
CA GLN A 45 -18.73 19.37 6.09
C GLN A 45 -17.28 19.86 6.07
N PHE A 46 -16.53 19.59 7.14
CA PHE A 46 -15.12 19.92 7.24
C PHE A 46 -14.23 18.81 6.74
N PHE A 47 -13.10 19.20 6.13
CA PHE A 47 -12.07 18.31 5.62
C PHE A 47 -10.69 18.75 6.08
N LEU A 48 -9.81 17.75 6.27
CA LEU A 48 -8.37 17.91 6.45
C LEU A 48 -7.69 17.57 5.13
N ILE A 49 -6.88 18.48 4.62
CA ILE A 49 -6.10 18.29 3.40
C ILE A 49 -4.63 18.32 3.74
N SER A 50 -3.92 17.24 3.48
CA SER A 50 -2.46 17.14 3.55
C SER A 50 -1.89 16.99 2.15
N SER A 51 -0.70 17.53 1.90
CA SER A 51 -0.10 17.53 0.57
C SER A 51 1.40 17.32 0.63
N THR A 52 1.91 16.66 -0.40
CA THR A 52 3.33 16.69 -0.76
C THR A 52 3.50 17.50 -2.05
N SER A 53 4.68 17.49 -2.67
CA SER A 53 4.88 18.12 -3.98
C SER A 53 4.07 17.47 -5.11
N ASP A 54 3.70 16.19 -4.97
CA ASP A 54 3.15 15.35 -6.03
C ASP A 54 1.94 14.50 -5.60
N SER A 55 1.43 14.71 -4.41
CA SER A 55 0.21 14.07 -3.93
C SER A 55 -0.56 14.93 -2.93
N GLN A 56 -1.86 14.71 -2.86
CA GLN A 56 -2.77 15.37 -1.92
C GLN A 56 -3.80 14.38 -1.40
N LEU A 57 -3.98 14.34 -0.09
CA LEU A 57 -4.94 13.50 0.60
C LEU A 57 -5.98 14.37 1.30
N THR A 58 -7.24 14.17 0.95
CA THR A 58 -8.41 14.84 1.54
C THR A 58 -9.17 13.83 2.40
N ILE A 59 -9.40 14.17 3.66
CA ILE A 59 -10.06 13.31 4.65
C ILE A 59 -11.17 14.09 5.35
N PRO A 60 -12.38 13.53 5.56
CA PRO A 60 -13.41 14.17 6.34
C PRO A 60 -12.94 14.39 7.79
N ALA A 61 -13.15 15.60 8.28
CA ALA A 61 -12.83 15.96 9.66
C ALA A 61 -14.07 15.81 10.54
N PRO A 62 -14.01 15.15 11.70
CA PRO A 62 -15.13 15.00 12.63
C PRO A 62 -15.33 16.29 13.44
N LEU A 63 -15.52 17.42 12.75
CA LEU A 63 -15.66 18.74 13.29
C LEU A 63 -17.00 19.37 12.87
N THR A 64 -17.63 20.07 13.79
CA THR A 64 -18.86 20.84 13.54
C THR A 64 -18.67 22.29 13.94
N LEU A 65 -19.28 23.22 13.20
CA LEU A 65 -19.27 24.63 13.55
C LEU A 65 -20.26 24.86 14.71
N CYS A 66 -19.75 25.29 15.87
CA CYS A 66 -20.57 25.54 17.06
C CYS A 66 -20.64 27.02 17.44
N GLY A 67 -19.90 27.93 16.75
CA GLY A 67 -19.95 29.33 16.94
C GLY A 67 -19.18 30.15 15.90
N GLY A 68 -19.57 31.38 15.66
CA GLY A 68 -18.93 32.24 14.66
C GLY A 68 -19.23 31.88 13.22
N LYS A 69 -18.33 32.20 12.29
CA LYS A 69 -18.44 31.90 10.86
C LYS A 69 -17.15 31.32 10.33
N TYR A 70 -17.27 30.36 9.43
CA TYR A 70 -16.17 29.91 8.57
C TYR A 70 -16.07 30.88 7.39
N GLU A 71 -14.91 31.52 7.24
CA GLU A 71 -14.67 32.52 6.20
C GLU A 71 -13.61 32.06 5.20
N VAL A 72 -12.49 31.49 5.70
CA VAL A 72 -11.35 31.10 4.89
C VAL A 72 -10.73 29.81 5.43
N PRO A 73 -10.08 29.00 4.57
CA PRO A 73 -9.31 27.86 5.02
C PRO A 73 -8.18 28.26 5.96
N VAL A 74 -7.83 27.36 6.88
CA VAL A 74 -6.75 27.57 7.85
C VAL A 74 -5.81 26.38 7.91
N VAL A 75 -4.52 26.67 8.12
CA VAL A 75 -3.48 25.62 8.23
C VAL A 75 -3.20 25.35 9.71
N LEU A 76 -3.31 24.08 10.09
CA LEU A 76 -3.17 23.61 11.46
C LEU A 76 -1.84 22.87 11.68
N PRO A 77 -1.13 23.09 12.82
CA PRO A 77 0.12 22.40 13.16
C PRO A 77 -0.16 20.95 13.57
N ILE A 78 -0.22 20.04 12.57
CA ILE A 78 -0.68 18.67 12.76
C ILE A 78 0.14 17.88 13.77
N LYS A 79 1.48 18.02 13.80
CA LYS A 79 2.36 17.29 14.72
C LYS A 79 2.03 17.62 16.17
N THR A 80 1.85 18.90 16.47
CA THR A 80 1.51 19.36 17.82
C THR A 80 0.11 18.94 18.25
N LEU A 81 -0.86 19.04 17.32
CA LEU A 81 -2.23 18.60 17.59
C LEU A 81 -2.30 17.08 17.83
N MET A 82 -1.61 16.27 17.01
CA MET A 82 -1.53 14.82 17.23
C MET A 82 -0.90 14.47 18.58
N SER A 83 0.19 15.14 18.94
CA SER A 83 0.84 14.94 20.24
C SER A 83 -0.08 15.30 21.40
N LEU A 84 -0.82 16.42 21.31
CA LEU A 84 -1.79 16.82 22.32
C LEU A 84 -2.91 15.78 22.44
N PHE A 85 -3.59 15.46 21.32
CA PHE A 85 -4.76 14.60 21.36
C PHE A 85 -4.44 13.14 21.70
N SER A 86 -3.24 12.65 21.39
CA SER A 86 -2.80 11.32 21.80
C SER A 86 -2.68 11.12 23.32
N THR A 87 -2.56 12.23 24.08
CA THR A 87 -2.47 12.20 25.55
C THR A 87 -3.83 12.38 26.23
N LEU A 88 -4.89 12.71 25.48
CA LEU A 88 -6.21 12.94 26.03
C LEU A 88 -7.01 11.64 26.14
N PRO A 89 -7.82 11.46 27.19
CA PRO A 89 -8.89 10.48 27.15
C PRO A 89 -9.89 10.89 26.06
N ASP A 90 -10.76 9.95 25.67
CA ASP A 90 -11.82 10.34 24.72
C ASP A 90 -12.79 11.33 25.35
N CYS A 91 -12.85 12.53 24.80
CA CYS A 91 -13.61 13.65 25.33
C CYS A 91 -14.04 14.62 24.21
N VAL A 92 -14.98 15.48 24.54
CA VAL A 92 -15.35 16.60 23.68
C VAL A 92 -14.23 17.63 23.64
N VAL A 93 -13.87 18.05 22.44
CA VAL A 93 -12.83 19.04 22.18
C VAL A 93 -13.45 20.23 21.44
N THR A 94 -13.15 21.43 21.91
CA THR A 94 -13.55 22.66 21.23
C THR A 94 -12.30 23.42 20.77
N ILE A 95 -12.27 23.83 19.52
CA ILE A 95 -11.19 24.61 18.90
C ILE A 95 -11.74 25.99 18.58
N ASP A 96 -11.19 27.01 19.23
CA ASP A 96 -11.59 28.41 19.10
C ASP A 96 -10.50 29.20 18.38
N PHE A 97 -10.84 29.82 17.25
CA PHE A 97 -9.92 30.55 16.38
C PHE A 97 -10.10 32.04 16.62
N ALA A 98 -9.06 32.69 17.13
CA ALA A 98 -9.04 34.16 17.37
C ALA A 98 -8.35 34.92 16.22
N ASP A 99 -8.64 36.20 16.08
CA ASP A 99 -8.10 37.06 14.99
C ASP A 99 -6.57 37.24 14.99
N ASN A 100 -5.93 36.96 16.11
CA ASN A 100 -4.48 37.08 16.27
C ASN A 100 -3.68 35.84 15.78
N LYS A 101 -4.25 34.99 14.93
CA LYS A 101 -3.67 33.73 14.47
C LYS A 101 -3.36 32.73 15.58
N VAL A 102 -3.99 32.84 16.73
CA VAL A 102 -3.92 31.89 17.84
C VAL A 102 -5.20 31.08 17.89
N LEU A 103 -5.09 29.75 17.86
CA LEU A 103 -6.18 28.89 18.20
C LEU A 103 -6.05 28.39 19.65
N THR A 104 -7.18 28.22 20.28
CA THR A 104 -7.28 27.65 21.61
C THR A 104 -8.03 26.35 21.55
N VAL A 105 -7.45 25.31 22.12
CA VAL A 105 -8.07 23.98 22.25
C VAL A 105 -8.54 23.83 23.69
N ASP A 106 -9.85 23.80 23.88
CA ASP A 106 -10.48 23.50 25.16
C ASP A 106 -10.89 22.03 25.20
N PHE A 107 -10.58 21.32 26.27
CA PHE A 107 -10.91 19.91 26.46
C PHE A 107 -11.23 19.63 27.92
N CYS A 108 -12.06 18.60 28.15
CA CYS A 108 -12.43 18.18 29.49
C CYS A 108 -11.90 16.76 29.78
N THR A 109 -11.20 16.57 30.88
CA THR A 109 -10.68 15.28 31.32
C THR A 109 -11.25 14.90 32.70
N GLY A 110 -11.49 13.61 32.91
CA GLY A 110 -12.05 13.08 34.16
C GLY A 110 -13.47 12.54 33.97
N ALA A 111 -13.88 11.65 34.86
CA ALA A 111 -15.22 11.08 34.89
C ALA A 111 -16.00 11.67 36.07
N ASP A 112 -17.31 11.80 35.92
CA ASP A 112 -18.26 12.25 36.96
C ASP A 112 -17.88 13.60 37.63
N ASP A 113 -17.98 13.69 38.94
CA ASP A 113 -17.79 14.92 39.73
C ASP A 113 -16.35 15.48 39.74
N LYS A 114 -15.40 14.85 39.03
CA LYS A 114 -13.99 15.26 38.94
C LYS A 114 -13.57 15.74 37.55
N VAL A 115 -14.50 16.32 36.79
CA VAL A 115 -14.19 16.88 35.47
C VAL A 115 -13.20 18.05 35.62
N LYS A 116 -12.07 17.93 34.93
CA LYS A 116 -11.05 18.98 34.84
C LYS A 116 -11.04 19.57 33.46
N ALA A 117 -11.19 20.90 33.37
CA ALA A 117 -11.03 21.63 32.13
C ALA A 117 -9.54 21.87 31.87
N GLY A 118 -9.09 21.52 30.68
CA GLY A 118 -7.75 21.83 30.16
C GLY A 118 -7.82 22.79 28.98
N LYS A 119 -6.75 23.53 28.78
CA LYS A 119 -6.64 24.52 27.71
C LYS A 119 -5.24 24.52 27.11
N ALA A 120 -5.14 24.42 25.78
CA ALA A 120 -3.90 24.56 25.03
C ALA A 120 -4.03 25.72 24.03
N LYS A 121 -2.92 26.42 23.78
CA LYS A 121 -2.85 27.50 22.77
C LYS A 121 -1.82 27.14 21.73
N LEU A 122 -2.16 27.32 20.45
CA LEU A 122 -1.30 27.06 19.30
C LEU A 122 -1.44 28.17 18.28
N VAL A 123 -0.45 28.31 17.40
CA VAL A 123 -0.52 29.21 16.26
C VAL A 123 -1.07 28.46 15.06
N TYR A 124 -1.95 29.08 14.29
CA TYR A 124 -2.41 28.62 12.99
C TYR A 124 -1.99 29.63 11.90
N PHE A 125 -2.02 29.17 10.62
CA PHE A 125 -1.60 29.97 9.48
C PHE A 125 -2.77 30.17 8.51
N SER A 126 -2.66 31.15 7.60
CA SER A 126 -3.62 31.35 6.52
C SER A 126 -3.59 30.15 5.56
N GLY A 127 -4.75 29.70 5.11
CA GLY A 127 -4.85 28.66 4.08
C GLY A 127 -4.52 29.16 2.67
N GLU A 128 -4.38 30.47 2.44
CA GLU A 128 -4.08 31.04 1.12
C GLU A 128 -2.70 30.61 0.58
N GLU A 129 -1.75 30.31 1.48
CA GLU A 129 -0.40 29.86 1.12
C GLU A 129 -0.33 28.34 0.87
N PHE A 130 -1.42 27.61 1.12
CA PHE A 130 -1.42 26.16 0.93
C PHE A 130 -1.58 25.81 -0.56
N PRO A 131 -0.69 25.01 -1.15
CA PRO A 131 -0.71 24.74 -2.59
C PRO A 131 -2.01 24.05 -3.01
N SER A 132 -2.61 24.55 -4.09
CA SER A 132 -3.70 23.84 -4.77
C SER A 132 -3.14 22.70 -5.60
N PHE A 133 -3.79 21.54 -5.52
CA PHE A 133 -3.45 20.41 -6.36
C PHE A 133 -4.32 20.45 -7.64
N THR A 134 -3.68 20.30 -8.81
CA THR A 134 -4.40 20.36 -10.09
C THR A 134 -5.40 19.20 -10.19
N GLN A 135 -6.58 19.49 -10.67
CA GLN A 135 -7.63 18.47 -10.85
C GLN A 135 -7.28 17.54 -12.02
N ILE A 136 -7.88 16.34 -12.01
CA ILE A 136 -7.82 15.37 -13.10
C ILE A 136 -8.65 15.89 -14.30
N ASP A 137 -8.34 15.44 -15.49
CA ASP A 137 -9.06 15.82 -16.72
C ASP A 137 -10.56 15.44 -16.66
N GLU A 138 -11.38 16.07 -17.52
CA GLU A 138 -12.83 15.85 -17.54
C GLU A 138 -13.23 14.43 -17.99
N LYS A 139 -12.36 13.68 -18.66
CA LYS A 139 -12.65 12.34 -19.20
C LYS A 139 -11.56 11.34 -18.83
N PRO A 140 -11.36 11.06 -17.53
CA PRO A 140 -10.37 10.09 -17.11
C PRO A 140 -10.80 8.66 -17.47
N THR A 141 -9.81 7.75 -17.52
CA THR A 141 -10.11 6.32 -17.42
C THR A 141 -10.55 6.04 -16.00
N HIS A 142 -11.70 5.37 -15.85
CA HIS A 142 -12.32 5.10 -14.56
C HIS A 142 -12.58 3.61 -14.38
N ILE A 143 -12.02 3.04 -13.32
CA ILE A 143 -12.29 1.69 -12.86
C ILE A 143 -12.74 1.72 -11.40
N GLN A 144 -13.52 0.73 -11.00
CA GLN A 144 -14.02 0.56 -9.64
C GLN A 144 -13.76 -0.87 -9.16
N LEU A 145 -13.23 -1.00 -7.95
CA LEU A 145 -12.85 -2.29 -7.35
C LEU A 145 -13.35 -2.37 -5.90
N PRO A 146 -13.55 -3.59 -5.37
CA PRO A 146 -13.73 -3.75 -3.93
C PRO A 146 -12.52 -3.19 -3.17
N LEU A 147 -12.76 -2.33 -2.19
CA LEU A 147 -11.71 -1.63 -1.45
C LEU A 147 -10.75 -2.61 -0.75
N SER A 148 -11.29 -3.64 -0.10
CA SER A 148 -10.50 -4.67 0.58
C SER A 148 -9.59 -5.44 -0.38
N TYR A 149 -10.08 -5.75 -1.59
CA TYR A 149 -9.31 -6.41 -2.64
C TYR A 149 -8.14 -5.52 -3.11
N PHE A 150 -8.41 -4.23 -3.36
CA PHE A 150 -7.38 -3.27 -3.75
C PHE A 150 -6.30 -3.11 -2.67
N HIS A 151 -6.69 -3.02 -1.39
CA HIS A 151 -5.72 -2.99 -0.29
C HIS A 151 -4.82 -4.22 -0.23
N ASN A 152 -5.38 -5.41 -0.46
CA ASN A 152 -4.59 -6.64 -0.53
C ASN A 152 -3.58 -6.60 -1.68
N ILE A 153 -3.98 -6.13 -2.86
CA ILE A 153 -3.08 -5.95 -4.00
C ILE A 153 -1.93 -5.00 -3.67
N VAL A 154 -2.23 -3.83 -3.11
CA VAL A 154 -1.21 -2.83 -2.75
C VAL A 154 -0.23 -3.38 -1.70
N SER A 155 -0.75 -4.06 -0.69
CA SER A 155 0.07 -4.69 0.37
C SER A 155 0.99 -5.78 -0.19
N GLN A 156 0.51 -6.57 -1.14
CA GLN A 156 1.34 -7.56 -1.82
C GLN A 156 2.38 -6.90 -2.72
N ALA A 157 1.96 -5.94 -3.54
CA ALA A 157 2.84 -5.24 -4.47
C ALA A 157 4.03 -4.55 -3.79
N ASP A 158 3.86 -4.08 -2.54
CA ASP A 158 4.93 -3.42 -1.78
C ASP A 158 6.18 -4.28 -1.58
N ASN A 159 6.05 -5.61 -1.62
CA ASN A 159 7.15 -6.57 -1.52
C ASN A 159 7.81 -6.91 -2.87
N PHE A 160 7.27 -6.41 -3.97
CA PHE A 160 7.73 -6.74 -5.33
C PHE A 160 8.22 -5.53 -6.12
N VAL A 161 7.93 -4.32 -5.68
CA VAL A 161 8.40 -3.09 -6.31
C VAL A 161 9.81 -2.73 -5.81
N GLU A 162 10.58 -2.05 -6.65
CA GLU A 162 11.91 -1.56 -6.30
C GLU A 162 11.86 -0.50 -5.19
N ASP A 163 12.77 -0.55 -4.24
CA ASP A 163 12.82 0.36 -3.07
C ASP A 163 13.66 1.63 -3.32
N ASN A 164 13.77 2.04 -4.57
CA ASN A 164 14.48 3.28 -4.92
C ASN A 164 13.86 3.96 -6.14
N ASP A 165 14.15 5.25 -6.32
CA ASP A 165 13.61 6.07 -7.41
C ASP A 165 14.50 6.07 -8.68
N ILE A 166 15.49 5.17 -8.79
CA ILE A 166 16.37 5.10 -9.95
C ILE A 166 15.58 4.65 -11.19
N ARG A 167 14.66 3.71 -11.01
CA ARG A 167 13.76 3.20 -12.04
C ARG A 167 12.29 3.38 -11.62
N PRO A 168 11.73 4.59 -11.71
CA PRO A 168 10.40 4.90 -11.13
C PRO A 168 9.27 3.98 -11.62
N THR A 169 9.36 3.47 -12.86
CA THR A 169 8.39 2.51 -13.38
C THR A 169 8.41 1.18 -12.62
N MET A 170 9.59 0.70 -12.18
CA MET A 170 9.74 -0.53 -11.39
C MET A 170 9.46 -0.31 -9.90
N SER A 171 9.50 0.94 -9.43
CA SER A 171 9.03 1.34 -8.10
C SER A 171 7.51 1.59 -8.07
N SER A 172 6.77 1.10 -9.08
CA SER A 172 5.34 1.33 -9.24
C SER A 172 4.56 0.03 -9.38
N LEU A 173 3.36 0.02 -8.82
CA LEU A 173 2.32 -0.95 -9.18
C LEU A 173 1.75 -0.55 -10.55
N CYS A 174 1.84 -1.45 -11.53
CA CYS A 174 1.20 -1.32 -12.82
C CYS A 174 -0.22 -1.86 -12.76
N ILE A 175 -1.20 -1.03 -13.07
CA ILE A 175 -2.61 -1.40 -13.26
C ILE A 175 -2.84 -1.40 -14.78
N ASP A 176 -2.87 -2.57 -15.39
CA ASP A 176 -2.92 -2.78 -16.84
C ASP A 176 -4.33 -3.22 -17.24
N ILE A 177 -5.10 -2.32 -17.84
CA ILE A 177 -6.47 -2.56 -18.26
C ILE A 177 -6.46 -3.15 -19.67
N ALA A 178 -7.02 -4.35 -19.83
CA ALA A 178 -7.11 -5.01 -21.14
C ALA A 178 -7.93 -4.18 -22.14
N GLU A 179 -7.51 -4.18 -23.41
CA GLU A 179 -8.16 -3.39 -24.47
C GLU A 179 -9.64 -3.77 -24.66
N ASP A 180 -9.97 -5.03 -24.48
CA ASP A 180 -11.34 -5.57 -24.54
C ASP A 180 -12.14 -5.37 -23.24
N ARG A 181 -11.51 -4.79 -22.19
CA ARG A 181 -12.10 -4.53 -20.87
C ARG A 181 -12.55 -5.78 -20.11
N SER A 182 -12.03 -6.95 -20.48
CA SER A 182 -12.40 -8.22 -19.86
C SER A 182 -11.70 -8.43 -18.52
N GLU A 183 -10.51 -7.86 -18.35
CA GLU A 183 -9.70 -7.99 -17.15
C GLU A 183 -8.85 -6.75 -16.87
N VAL A 184 -8.45 -6.59 -15.63
CA VAL A 184 -7.38 -5.71 -15.20
C VAL A 184 -6.28 -6.53 -14.53
N VAL A 185 -5.05 -6.32 -14.96
CA VAL A 185 -3.87 -6.99 -14.43
C VAL A 185 -3.10 -6.03 -13.53
N PHE A 186 -2.83 -6.47 -12.32
CA PHE A 186 -1.95 -5.78 -11.38
C PHE A 186 -0.59 -6.48 -11.42
N ALA A 187 0.44 -5.74 -11.80
CA ALA A 187 1.80 -6.26 -11.89
C ALA A 187 2.78 -5.38 -11.10
N ALA A 188 3.65 -6.02 -10.34
CA ALA A 188 4.74 -5.36 -9.62
C ALA A 188 6.02 -6.19 -9.74
N THR A 189 7.16 -5.54 -10.00
CA THR A 189 8.46 -6.21 -10.17
C THR A 189 9.62 -5.26 -9.86
N ASP A 190 10.68 -5.81 -9.25
CA ASP A 190 11.99 -5.17 -9.06
C ASP A 190 13.05 -5.65 -10.07
N GLY A 191 12.66 -6.57 -10.98
CA GLY A 191 13.55 -7.23 -11.94
C GLY A 191 14.05 -8.60 -11.48
N HIS A 192 13.92 -8.94 -10.22
CA HIS A 192 14.27 -10.26 -9.66
C HIS A 192 13.05 -11.05 -9.23
N VAL A 193 12.03 -10.38 -8.74
CA VAL A 193 10.73 -10.95 -8.43
C VAL A 193 9.64 -10.25 -9.22
N LEU A 194 8.53 -10.93 -9.43
CA LEU A 194 7.33 -10.40 -10.07
C LEU A 194 6.10 -10.96 -9.35
N THR A 195 5.09 -10.13 -9.12
CA THR A 195 3.73 -10.59 -8.87
C THR A 195 2.81 -10.13 -10.00
N ARG A 196 1.89 -10.99 -10.40
CA ARG A 196 0.85 -10.72 -11.39
C ARG A 196 -0.49 -11.23 -10.85
N ILE A 197 -1.43 -10.32 -10.67
CA ILE A 197 -2.78 -10.61 -10.17
C ILE A 197 -3.77 -10.18 -11.25
N VAL A 198 -4.73 -11.03 -11.56
CA VAL A 198 -5.77 -10.76 -12.57
C VAL A 198 -7.11 -10.60 -11.87
N TYR A 199 -7.78 -9.49 -12.13
CA TYR A 199 -9.17 -9.28 -11.76
C TYR A 199 -10.03 -9.25 -13.03
N SER A 200 -10.97 -10.19 -13.12
CA SER A 200 -11.83 -10.36 -14.29
C SER A 200 -13.17 -9.64 -14.08
N ASN A 201 -13.82 -9.25 -15.17
CA ASN A 201 -15.21 -8.80 -15.13
C ASN A 201 -16.22 -9.98 -15.08
N ASP A 202 -15.73 -11.23 -15.13
CA ASP A 202 -16.54 -12.43 -15.07
C ASP A 202 -16.94 -12.78 -13.62
N PRO A 203 -18.25 -12.72 -13.26
CA PRO A 203 -18.70 -13.06 -11.91
C PRO A 203 -18.40 -14.53 -11.52
N HIS A 204 -18.30 -15.45 -12.48
CA HIS A 204 -17.95 -16.85 -12.20
C HIS A 204 -16.49 -17.02 -11.76
N LYS A 205 -15.66 -16.01 -12.02
CA LYS A 205 -14.26 -15.93 -11.54
C LYS A 205 -14.10 -15.01 -10.32
N GLY A 206 -15.20 -14.70 -9.63
CA GLY A 206 -15.18 -13.79 -8.46
C GLY A 206 -14.99 -12.31 -8.81
N GLY A 207 -15.12 -11.95 -10.07
CA GLY A 207 -14.99 -10.58 -10.55
C GLY A 207 -16.32 -9.82 -10.60
N SER A 208 -16.25 -8.57 -11.02
CA SER A 208 -17.41 -7.71 -11.27
C SER A 208 -17.09 -6.74 -12.40
N ASP A 209 -18.13 -6.08 -12.91
CA ASP A 209 -17.95 -5.00 -13.89
C ASP A 209 -17.14 -3.85 -13.26
N PHE A 210 -15.84 -3.87 -13.48
CA PHE A 210 -14.90 -2.91 -12.91
C PHE A 210 -14.70 -1.67 -13.78
N PHE A 211 -14.90 -1.76 -15.11
CA PHE A 211 -14.63 -0.67 -16.03
C PHE A 211 -15.85 0.25 -16.16
N LYS A 212 -15.69 1.53 -15.82
CA LYS A 212 -16.80 2.49 -15.81
C LYS A 212 -16.78 3.44 -17.01
N SER A 213 -15.59 3.98 -17.36
CA SER A 213 -15.47 4.92 -18.48
C SER A 213 -14.03 5.10 -18.95
N GLY A 214 -13.85 5.80 -20.05
CA GLY A 214 -12.55 6.18 -20.60
C GLY A 214 -11.98 5.18 -21.62
N THR A 215 -10.67 5.21 -21.80
CA THR A 215 -9.93 4.34 -22.70
C THR A 215 -9.02 3.42 -21.89
N PRO A 216 -9.03 2.09 -22.16
CA PRO A 216 -8.10 1.17 -21.50
C PRO A 216 -6.65 1.64 -21.62
N CYS A 217 -5.92 1.62 -20.52
CA CYS A 217 -4.54 2.10 -20.45
C CYS A 217 -3.78 1.41 -19.32
N LYS A 218 -2.49 1.71 -19.21
CA LYS A 218 -1.67 1.34 -18.04
C LYS A 218 -1.53 2.51 -17.11
N ILE A 219 -1.88 2.30 -15.85
CA ILE A 219 -1.76 3.27 -14.77
C ILE A 219 -0.59 2.85 -13.88
N LEU A 220 0.37 3.75 -13.66
CA LEU A 220 1.56 3.47 -12.85
C LEU A 220 1.48 4.22 -11.51
N LEU A 221 1.11 3.46 -10.47
CA LEU A 221 0.94 3.96 -9.11
C LEU A 221 2.22 3.74 -8.30
N HIS A 222 2.97 4.81 -8.04
CA HIS A 222 4.27 4.73 -7.38
C HIS A 222 4.17 4.31 -5.91
N ARG A 223 5.13 3.49 -5.44
CA ARG A 223 5.22 2.98 -4.06
C ARG A 223 5.13 4.06 -2.98
N ARG A 224 5.70 5.24 -3.21
CA ARG A 224 5.66 6.36 -2.25
C ARG A 224 4.26 6.76 -1.80
N TYR A 225 3.22 6.43 -2.58
CA TYR A 225 1.82 6.71 -2.25
C TYR A 225 1.14 5.57 -1.47
N PHE A 226 1.73 4.37 -1.38
CA PHE A 226 1.13 3.21 -0.72
C PHE A 226 0.79 3.47 0.75
N ARG A 227 1.64 4.25 1.44
CA ARG A 227 1.35 4.67 2.80
C ARG A 227 0.07 5.51 2.89
N ALA A 228 -0.14 6.43 1.95
CA ALA A 228 -1.33 7.29 1.91
C ALA A 228 -2.59 6.51 1.54
N LEU A 229 -2.48 5.47 0.70
CA LEU A 229 -3.59 4.59 0.33
C LEU A 229 -4.26 3.92 1.53
N SER A 230 -3.52 3.60 2.57
CA SER A 230 -4.10 3.03 3.79
C SER A 230 -5.01 3.98 4.58
N ALA A 231 -5.17 5.24 4.14
CA ALA A 231 -6.17 6.18 4.67
C ALA A 231 -7.52 6.05 3.97
N LEU A 232 -7.57 5.40 2.80
CA LEU A 232 -8.79 5.06 2.08
C LEU A 232 -9.43 3.83 2.76
N ASP A 233 -10.17 4.01 3.83
CA ASP A 233 -10.73 2.92 4.63
C ASP A 233 -12.25 3.06 4.87
N ASN A 234 -12.90 3.95 4.14
CA ASN A 234 -14.31 4.23 4.25
C ASN A 234 -15.05 3.84 2.96
N GLY A 235 -16.02 2.94 3.07
CA GLY A 235 -16.78 2.42 1.93
C GLY A 235 -16.38 1.01 1.51
N ASP A 236 -17.16 0.43 0.60
CA ASP A 236 -16.98 -0.95 0.12
C ASP A 236 -16.11 -1.01 -1.14
N VAL A 237 -16.03 0.11 -1.84
CA VAL A 237 -15.33 0.20 -3.13
C VAL A 237 -14.34 1.35 -3.15
N VAL A 238 -13.36 1.24 -4.04
CA VAL A 238 -12.47 2.32 -4.44
C VAL A 238 -12.70 2.63 -5.91
N ASP A 239 -12.93 3.89 -6.20
CA ASP A 239 -12.93 4.46 -7.55
C ASP A 239 -11.51 4.91 -7.89
N ILE A 240 -10.99 4.44 -9.02
CA ILE A 240 -9.66 4.79 -9.53
C ILE A 240 -9.86 5.48 -10.87
N GLU A 241 -9.56 6.76 -10.90
CA GLU A 241 -9.64 7.59 -12.08
C GLU A 241 -8.22 8.04 -12.47
N SER A 242 -7.90 7.98 -13.74
CA SER A 242 -6.58 8.34 -14.25
C SER A 242 -6.67 9.08 -15.57
N ASP A 243 -5.93 10.18 -15.66
CA ASP A 243 -5.57 10.83 -16.94
C ASP A 243 -4.10 10.53 -17.28
N SER A 244 -3.50 11.27 -18.22
CA SER A 244 -2.10 11.08 -18.62
C SER A 244 -1.06 11.42 -17.54
N HIS A 245 -1.45 12.21 -16.52
CA HIS A 245 -0.51 12.79 -15.55
C HIS A 245 -0.86 12.48 -14.11
N ARG A 246 -2.11 12.11 -13.82
CA ARG A 246 -2.65 12.02 -12.46
C ARG A 246 -3.48 10.79 -12.23
N ILE A 247 -3.54 10.39 -10.97
CA ILE A 247 -4.40 9.32 -10.48
C ILE A 247 -5.21 9.90 -9.32
N ARG A 248 -6.51 9.72 -9.34
CA ARG A 248 -7.42 10.01 -8.22
C ARG A 248 -8.03 8.71 -7.72
N LEU A 249 -7.86 8.45 -6.43
CA LEU A 249 -8.45 7.30 -5.75
C LEU A 249 -9.46 7.81 -4.72
N THR A 250 -10.67 7.33 -4.80
CA THR A 250 -11.78 7.76 -3.92
C THR A 250 -12.40 6.56 -3.22
N ALA A 251 -12.52 6.63 -1.89
CA ALA A 251 -13.27 5.67 -1.09
C ALA A 251 -14.14 6.44 -0.08
N GLY A 252 -15.47 6.40 -0.27
CA GLY A 252 -16.38 7.27 0.46
C GLY A 252 -16.02 8.75 0.27
N ASP A 253 -15.83 9.47 1.38
CA ASP A 253 -15.46 10.89 1.38
C ASP A 253 -13.94 11.13 1.41
N THR A 254 -13.13 10.06 1.41
CA THR A 254 -11.66 10.16 1.42
C THR A 254 -11.14 10.11 -0.02
N VAL A 255 -10.29 11.07 -0.38
CA VAL A 255 -9.74 11.21 -1.73
C VAL A 255 -8.22 11.34 -1.67
N LEU A 256 -7.51 10.51 -2.40
CA LEU A 256 -6.10 10.64 -2.68
C LEU A 256 -5.90 11.00 -4.15
N CYS A 257 -5.31 12.16 -4.41
CA CYS A 257 -4.82 12.54 -5.73
C CYS A 257 -3.29 12.46 -5.74
N CYS A 258 -2.71 11.86 -6.77
CA CYS A 258 -1.25 11.77 -6.92
C CYS A 258 -0.82 11.85 -8.38
N SER A 259 0.44 12.16 -8.61
CA SER A 259 1.02 12.17 -9.94
C SER A 259 1.22 10.75 -10.44
N GLN A 260 0.86 10.50 -11.69
CA GLN A 260 1.18 9.26 -12.39
C GLN A 260 2.65 9.26 -12.80
N ILE A 261 3.29 8.08 -12.75
CA ILE A 261 4.64 7.93 -13.26
C ILE A 261 4.59 7.80 -14.80
N GLU A 262 5.33 8.67 -15.46
CA GLU A 262 5.50 8.60 -16.90
C GLU A 262 6.54 7.54 -17.28
N GLY A 263 6.28 6.81 -18.37
CA GLY A 263 7.22 5.84 -18.92
C GLY A 263 6.56 4.52 -19.29
N ARG A 264 7.35 3.67 -19.94
CA ARG A 264 6.89 2.34 -20.36
C ARG A 264 7.21 1.32 -19.27
N TYR A 265 6.17 0.72 -18.70
CA TYR A 265 6.34 -0.42 -17.80
C TYR A 265 6.98 -1.61 -18.53
N PRO A 266 7.86 -2.39 -17.88
CA PRO A 266 8.44 -3.60 -18.48
C PRO A 266 7.39 -4.57 -19.00
N ASN A 267 7.71 -5.31 -20.06
CA ASN A 267 6.83 -6.36 -20.55
C ASN A 267 6.91 -7.59 -19.64
N TYR A 268 6.15 -7.53 -18.53
CA TYR A 268 6.13 -8.59 -17.52
C TYR A 268 5.62 -9.94 -18.07
N ASN A 269 4.79 -9.93 -19.11
CA ASN A 269 4.31 -11.18 -19.72
C ASN A 269 5.40 -11.94 -20.49
N ALA A 270 6.44 -11.24 -20.95
CA ALA A 270 7.55 -11.85 -21.70
C ALA A 270 8.51 -12.63 -20.81
N VAL A 271 8.57 -12.32 -19.51
CA VAL A 271 9.50 -12.97 -18.57
C VAL A 271 8.87 -14.17 -17.85
N ILE A 272 7.55 -14.39 -17.96
CA ILE A 272 6.85 -15.49 -17.34
C ILE A 272 7.03 -16.75 -18.21
N PRO A 273 7.73 -17.80 -17.72
CA PRO A 273 7.86 -19.07 -18.43
C PRO A 273 6.49 -19.74 -18.60
N ARG A 274 6.22 -20.25 -19.81
CA ARG A 274 4.93 -20.89 -20.13
C ARG A 274 4.96 -22.40 -20.10
N ASN A 275 6.16 -23.01 -20.23
CA ASN A 275 6.34 -24.45 -20.41
C ASN A 275 7.39 -24.96 -19.42
N ASN A 276 7.11 -24.87 -18.12
CA ASN A 276 7.95 -25.46 -17.10
C ASN A 276 7.64 -26.95 -16.98
N PRO A 277 8.59 -27.85 -17.27
CA PRO A 277 8.34 -29.29 -17.24
C PRO A 277 8.25 -29.84 -15.83
N TYR A 278 8.93 -29.20 -14.87
CA TYR A 278 9.00 -29.64 -13.50
C TYR A 278 8.06 -28.86 -12.61
N PHE A 279 7.49 -29.51 -11.61
CA PHE A 279 6.81 -28.83 -10.52
C PHE A 279 6.96 -29.61 -9.21
N VAL A 280 6.80 -28.89 -8.12
CA VAL A 280 6.67 -29.40 -6.76
C VAL A 280 5.53 -28.66 -6.05
N THR A 281 4.81 -29.38 -5.17
CA THR A 281 3.80 -28.77 -4.30
C THR A 281 4.15 -29.01 -2.85
N PHE A 282 3.97 -27.99 -2.01
CA PHE A 282 4.30 -28.04 -0.60
C PHE A 282 3.37 -27.16 0.24
N ASP A 283 3.34 -27.41 1.55
CA ASP A 283 2.63 -26.57 2.51
C ASP A 283 3.34 -25.22 2.65
N LYS A 284 2.56 -24.15 2.47
CA LYS A 284 3.04 -22.76 2.53
C LYS A 284 3.65 -22.41 3.89
N LYS A 285 2.95 -22.77 4.97
CA LYS A 285 3.36 -22.41 6.34
C LYS A 285 4.63 -23.15 6.72
N GLU A 286 4.69 -24.45 6.43
CA GLU A 286 5.86 -25.29 6.69
C GLU A 286 7.10 -24.72 5.99
N MET A 287 7.02 -24.41 4.69
CA MET A 287 8.13 -23.84 3.93
C MET A 287 8.57 -22.48 4.48
N LEU A 288 7.64 -21.59 4.82
CA LEU A 288 7.97 -20.30 5.39
C LEU A 288 8.65 -20.42 6.77
N ASP A 289 8.23 -21.38 7.60
CA ASP A 289 8.84 -21.63 8.91
C ASP A 289 10.25 -22.22 8.76
N ILE A 290 10.46 -23.11 7.78
CA ILE A 290 11.78 -23.62 7.41
C ILE A 290 12.70 -22.49 6.94
N LEU A 291 12.26 -21.67 6.00
CA LEU A 291 13.02 -20.55 5.48
C LEU A 291 13.43 -19.56 6.59
N ARG A 292 12.57 -19.32 7.59
CA ARG A 292 12.92 -18.51 8.76
C ARG A 292 14.01 -19.16 9.61
N ARG A 293 13.95 -20.48 9.85
CA ARG A 293 14.95 -21.20 10.63
C ARG A 293 16.30 -21.23 9.94
N VAL A 294 16.35 -21.60 8.67
CA VAL A 294 17.64 -21.69 7.94
C VAL A 294 18.24 -20.30 7.66
N SER A 295 17.42 -19.24 7.57
CA SER A 295 17.90 -17.88 7.32
C SER A 295 18.88 -17.37 8.38
N VAL A 296 18.81 -17.87 9.60
CA VAL A 296 19.74 -17.53 10.70
C VAL A 296 21.19 -17.94 10.39
N PHE A 297 21.35 -18.95 9.52
CA PHE A 297 22.64 -19.54 9.14
C PHE A 297 23.10 -19.13 7.73
N SER A 298 22.35 -18.26 7.06
CA SER A 298 22.71 -17.74 5.75
C SER A 298 23.69 -16.56 5.86
N SER A 299 24.57 -16.41 4.87
CA SER A 299 25.41 -15.22 4.76
C SER A 299 24.59 -13.95 4.70
N ASN A 300 24.97 -12.94 5.45
CA ASN A 300 24.33 -11.62 5.44
C ASN A 300 24.43 -10.91 4.08
N ALA A 301 25.42 -11.25 3.28
CA ALA A 301 25.67 -10.64 1.98
C ALA A 301 24.74 -11.22 0.91
N SER A 302 24.63 -12.54 0.82
CA SER A 302 23.85 -13.22 -0.22
C SER A 302 22.41 -13.53 0.21
N ARG A 303 22.19 -13.84 1.49
CA ARG A 303 20.93 -14.38 2.04
C ARG A 303 20.37 -15.51 1.18
N MET A 304 21.27 -16.36 0.69
CA MET A 304 20.94 -17.43 -0.26
C MET A 304 20.44 -18.66 0.46
N VAL A 305 19.48 -19.34 -0.17
CA VAL A 305 19.03 -20.69 0.16
C VAL A 305 19.11 -21.56 -1.08
N GLU A 306 19.59 -22.78 -0.92
CA GLU A 306 19.55 -23.85 -1.92
C GLU A 306 18.38 -24.78 -1.62
N LEU A 307 17.60 -25.09 -2.65
CA LEU A 307 16.54 -26.08 -2.62
C LEU A 307 16.96 -27.26 -3.47
N THR A 308 17.02 -28.46 -2.88
CA THR A 308 17.40 -29.69 -3.58
C THR A 308 16.30 -30.74 -3.42
N LYS A 309 15.78 -31.26 -4.53
CA LYS A 309 14.73 -32.28 -4.53
C LYS A 309 15.33 -33.66 -4.18
N LYS A 310 14.78 -34.33 -3.16
CA LYS A 310 15.21 -35.65 -2.70
C LYS A 310 14.00 -36.55 -2.37
N GLY A 311 13.67 -37.45 -3.26
CA GLY A 311 12.48 -38.29 -3.09
C GLY A 311 11.21 -37.45 -2.95
N MET A 312 10.48 -37.63 -1.86
CA MET A 312 9.27 -36.85 -1.54
C MET A 312 9.56 -35.66 -0.64
N PHE A 313 10.80 -35.17 -0.62
CA PHE A 313 11.18 -33.99 0.16
C PHE A 313 11.91 -32.97 -0.71
N MET A 314 11.78 -31.70 -0.33
CA MET A 314 12.66 -30.64 -0.75
C MET A 314 13.59 -30.31 0.41
N GLU A 315 14.86 -30.60 0.25
CA GLU A 315 15.91 -30.18 1.17
C GLU A 315 16.15 -28.68 1.00
N VAL A 316 16.18 -27.96 2.10
CA VAL A 316 16.33 -26.50 2.18
C VAL A 316 17.60 -26.21 2.96
N LYS A 317 18.66 -25.75 2.28
CA LYS A 317 19.98 -25.54 2.86
C LYS A 317 20.38 -24.06 2.76
N ALA A 318 20.85 -23.51 3.88
CA ALA A 318 21.50 -22.21 3.91
C ALA A 318 22.87 -22.33 4.60
N GLN A 319 23.87 -21.56 4.13
CA GLN A 319 25.22 -21.58 4.68
C GLN A 319 25.88 -20.21 4.62
N ASP A 320 26.81 -20.02 5.56
CA ASP A 320 27.76 -18.91 5.58
C ASP A 320 29.16 -19.52 5.71
N GLU A 321 29.88 -19.59 4.60
CA GLU A 321 31.20 -20.22 4.55
C GLU A 321 32.26 -19.42 5.33
N ASP A 322 32.11 -18.09 5.37
CA ASP A 322 33.08 -17.22 6.09
C ASP A 322 33.04 -17.47 7.59
N PHE A 323 31.90 -17.85 8.14
CA PHE A 323 31.72 -18.14 9.56
C PHE A 323 31.55 -19.64 9.86
N GLY A 324 31.61 -20.51 8.85
CA GLY A 324 31.45 -21.95 9.01
C GLY A 324 30.02 -22.36 9.48
N LEU A 325 29.03 -21.55 9.19
CA LEU A 325 27.64 -21.80 9.58
C LEU A 325 26.93 -22.57 8.47
N CYS A 326 26.12 -23.56 8.85
CA CYS A 326 25.27 -24.30 7.91
C CYS A 326 24.03 -24.82 8.62
N ALA A 327 22.87 -24.71 7.97
CA ALA A 327 21.64 -25.34 8.41
C ALA A 327 20.96 -26.03 7.23
N THR A 328 20.39 -27.20 7.49
CA THR A 328 19.61 -27.98 6.54
C THR A 328 18.32 -28.40 7.20
N ASP A 329 17.20 -28.22 6.51
CA ASP A 329 15.86 -28.65 6.92
C ASP A 329 15.14 -29.25 5.71
N GLN A 330 13.96 -29.84 5.85
CA GLN A 330 13.23 -30.50 4.77
C GLN A 330 11.75 -30.19 4.86
N VAL A 331 11.13 -29.88 3.71
CA VAL A 331 9.67 -29.81 3.56
C VAL A 331 9.15 -31.02 2.78
N PHE A 332 8.03 -31.58 3.22
CA PHE A 332 7.36 -32.66 2.51
C PHE A 332 6.67 -32.14 1.24
N LEU A 333 6.81 -32.87 0.13
CA LEU A 333 6.17 -32.56 -1.14
C LEU A 333 4.86 -33.34 -1.27
N ALA A 334 3.74 -32.63 -1.33
CA ALA A 334 2.43 -33.25 -1.52
C ALA A 334 2.31 -33.90 -2.92
N SER A 335 2.94 -33.26 -3.94
CA SER A 335 3.15 -33.88 -5.26
C SER A 335 4.40 -33.30 -5.92
N SER A 336 4.98 -34.07 -6.86
CA SER A 336 6.13 -33.56 -7.63
C SER A 336 6.27 -34.30 -8.96
N GLU A 337 6.60 -33.54 -10.00
CA GLU A 337 7.16 -34.03 -11.27
C GLU A 337 8.50 -33.31 -11.47
N CYS A 338 9.54 -33.76 -10.78
CA CYS A 338 10.86 -33.16 -10.80
C CYS A 338 11.89 -34.27 -10.55
N ASP A 339 12.99 -34.24 -11.27
CA ASP A 339 14.07 -35.17 -11.10
C ASP A 339 14.69 -35.08 -9.70
N ASP A 340 15.11 -36.23 -9.16
CA ASP A 340 15.90 -36.24 -7.93
C ASP A 340 17.25 -35.56 -8.19
N ASP A 341 17.78 -34.91 -7.14
CA ASP A 341 18.99 -34.07 -7.18
C ASP A 341 18.89 -32.81 -8.04
N PHE A 342 17.69 -32.50 -8.59
CA PHE A 342 17.47 -31.15 -9.13
C PHE A 342 17.64 -30.11 -8.03
N TYR A 343 18.47 -29.10 -8.29
CA TYR A 343 18.71 -28.02 -7.33
C TYR A 343 18.55 -26.64 -7.96
N ILE A 344 18.18 -25.66 -7.13
CA ILE A 344 18.03 -24.28 -7.49
C ILE A 344 18.25 -23.40 -6.25
N ALA A 345 18.85 -22.22 -6.42
CA ALA A 345 19.11 -21.31 -5.32
C ALA A 345 18.33 -20.00 -5.47
N PHE A 346 17.89 -19.44 -4.34
CA PHE A 346 17.12 -18.20 -4.29
C PHE A 346 17.60 -17.29 -3.16
N SER A 347 17.29 -16.00 -3.28
CA SER A 347 17.31 -15.08 -2.15
C SER A 347 16.17 -15.42 -1.19
N ILE A 348 16.49 -15.65 0.10
CA ILE A 348 15.50 -16.01 1.13
C ILE A 348 14.39 -14.95 1.22
N PRO A 349 14.68 -13.63 1.35
CA PRO A 349 13.61 -12.63 1.42
C PRO A 349 12.69 -12.62 0.21
N GLN A 350 13.26 -12.79 -1.00
CA GLN A 350 12.48 -12.80 -2.24
C GLN A 350 11.58 -14.04 -2.32
N LEU A 351 12.12 -15.21 -1.99
CA LEU A 351 11.34 -16.45 -1.96
C LEU A 351 10.21 -16.40 -0.92
N GLN A 352 10.49 -15.86 0.27
CA GLN A 352 9.47 -15.63 1.30
C GLN A 352 8.37 -14.68 0.81
N SER A 353 8.72 -13.59 0.13
CA SER A 353 7.75 -12.66 -0.45
C SER A 353 6.87 -13.35 -1.49
N CYS A 354 7.47 -14.14 -2.41
CA CYS A 354 6.73 -14.88 -3.44
C CYS A 354 5.76 -15.90 -2.84
N ILE A 355 6.19 -16.67 -1.83
CA ILE A 355 5.33 -17.68 -1.18
C ILE A 355 4.24 -16.98 -0.35
N SER A 356 4.57 -15.93 0.40
CA SER A 356 3.63 -15.23 1.29
C SER A 356 2.49 -14.56 0.53
N ALA A 357 2.74 -14.07 -0.70
CA ALA A 357 1.76 -13.39 -1.53
C ALA A 357 0.62 -14.30 -2.01
N LEU A 358 0.82 -15.62 -2.04
CA LEU A 358 -0.20 -16.55 -2.50
C LEU A 358 -1.29 -16.75 -1.43
N PRO A 359 -2.59 -16.79 -1.80
CA PRO A 359 -3.69 -16.83 -0.84
C PRO A 359 -3.98 -18.23 -0.26
N THR A 360 -3.37 -19.29 -0.81
CA THR A 360 -3.66 -20.68 -0.45
C THR A 360 -2.63 -21.27 0.51
N ASP A 361 -3.01 -22.36 1.21
CA ASP A 361 -2.11 -23.08 2.10
C ASP A 361 -1.15 -24.01 1.33
N VAL A 362 -1.50 -24.42 0.11
CA VAL A 362 -0.65 -25.23 -0.75
C VAL A 362 -0.14 -24.39 -1.91
N VAL A 363 1.18 -24.44 -2.10
CA VAL A 363 1.90 -23.71 -3.15
C VAL A 363 2.42 -24.71 -4.18
N ARG A 364 2.17 -24.39 -5.45
CA ARG A 364 2.77 -25.05 -6.60
C ARG A 364 3.92 -24.21 -7.14
N MET A 365 5.13 -24.74 -7.08
CA MET A 365 6.34 -24.13 -7.66
C MET A 365 6.69 -24.89 -8.95
N GLN A 366 6.70 -24.17 -10.06
CA GLN A 366 7.02 -24.68 -11.39
C GLN A 366 8.45 -24.26 -11.75
N LEU A 367 9.22 -25.20 -12.29
CA LEU A 367 10.66 -25.10 -12.49
C LEU A 367 11.02 -25.53 -13.93
N LEU A 368 12.06 -24.94 -14.50
CA LEU A 368 12.60 -25.32 -15.82
C LEU A 368 14.06 -25.79 -15.68
N SER A 369 14.92 -24.98 -15.14
CA SER A 369 16.35 -25.24 -14.92
C SER A 369 16.86 -24.36 -13.80
N LYS A 370 18.06 -24.61 -13.31
CA LYS A 370 18.68 -23.90 -12.19
C LYS A 370 18.95 -22.41 -12.43
N ASP A 371 18.95 -21.97 -13.69
CA ASP A 371 19.22 -20.60 -14.13
C ASP A 371 17.97 -19.88 -14.66
N ARG A 372 16.80 -20.51 -14.60
CA ARG A 372 15.54 -19.93 -15.05
C ARG A 372 14.59 -19.66 -13.90
N ALA A 373 13.79 -18.63 -14.07
CA ALA A 373 12.84 -18.19 -13.06
C ALA A 373 11.87 -19.31 -12.66
N ALA A 374 11.67 -19.46 -11.35
CA ALA A 374 10.58 -20.27 -10.80
C ALA A 374 9.26 -19.47 -10.85
N VAL A 375 8.17 -20.15 -11.20
CA VAL A 375 6.81 -19.62 -11.13
C VAL A 375 6.07 -20.29 -9.98
N LEU A 376 5.55 -19.48 -9.06
CA LEU A 376 4.78 -19.97 -7.92
C LEU A 376 3.32 -19.55 -8.07
N THR A 377 2.42 -20.49 -7.86
CA THR A 377 0.97 -20.29 -7.96
C THR A 377 0.26 -21.00 -6.81
N PRO A 378 -1.00 -20.66 -6.51
CA PRO A 378 -1.91 -21.59 -5.87
C PRO A 378 -1.95 -22.94 -6.61
N ASP A 379 -2.12 -24.03 -5.88
CA ASP A 379 -2.30 -25.37 -6.50
C ASP A 379 -3.76 -25.56 -6.94
N GLU A 380 -4.17 -24.82 -7.95
CA GLU A 380 -5.51 -24.82 -8.52
C GLU A 380 -5.47 -24.69 -10.06
N PRO A 381 -6.53 -25.13 -10.78
CA PRO A 381 -6.48 -25.24 -12.24
C PRO A 381 -6.29 -23.92 -13.00
N ALA A 382 -6.76 -22.80 -12.45
CA ALA A 382 -6.72 -21.49 -13.13
C ALA A 382 -6.47 -20.37 -12.12
N PRO A 383 -5.27 -20.31 -11.53
CA PRO A 383 -4.98 -19.29 -10.54
C PRO A 383 -5.00 -17.90 -11.16
N ASN A 384 -5.67 -16.97 -10.46
CA ASN A 384 -5.69 -15.55 -10.84
C ASN A 384 -4.46 -14.77 -10.35
N ILE A 385 -3.59 -15.42 -9.59
CA ILE A 385 -2.33 -14.87 -9.08
C ILE A 385 -1.16 -15.79 -9.40
N LEU A 386 -0.06 -15.21 -9.79
CA LEU A 386 1.23 -15.87 -9.82
C LEU A 386 2.32 -14.95 -9.27
N THR A 387 3.35 -15.56 -8.73
CA THR A 387 4.61 -14.87 -8.43
C THR A 387 5.76 -15.55 -9.17
N LEU A 388 6.79 -14.78 -9.47
CA LEU A 388 7.99 -15.25 -10.13
C LEU A 388 9.19 -14.87 -9.31
N ASN A 389 10.15 -15.79 -9.18
CA ASN A 389 11.42 -15.52 -8.51
C ASN A 389 12.58 -15.94 -9.41
N MET A 390 13.50 -15.01 -9.66
CA MET A 390 14.74 -15.30 -10.38
C MET A 390 15.70 -16.06 -9.47
N PRO A 391 16.34 -17.13 -9.97
CA PRO A 391 17.34 -17.86 -9.18
C PRO A 391 18.62 -17.03 -9.02
N MET A 392 19.34 -17.35 -7.96
CA MET A 392 20.72 -16.91 -7.77
C MET A 392 21.68 -17.91 -8.43
N LEU A 393 22.67 -17.41 -9.16
CA LEU A 393 23.74 -18.24 -9.71
C LEU A 393 24.77 -18.52 -8.61
N MET A 394 25.10 -19.81 -8.45
CA MET A 394 26.17 -20.28 -7.56
C MET A 394 27.50 -20.30 -8.30
#